data_89980eb97c8d002ed5e367b9a69d1b95
#
_entry.id   89980eb97c8d002ed5e367b9a69d1b95
#
_cell.length_a   1.000
_cell.length_b   1.000
_cell.length_c   1.000
_cell.angle_alpha   90.00
_cell.angle_beta   90.00
_cell.angle_gamma   90.00
#
_symmetry.space_group_name_H-M   'P 1'
#
loop_
_entity.id
_entity.type
_entity.pdbx_description
1 polymer ?
#
loop_
_entity_poly.entity_id
_entity_poly.type
_entity_poly.pdbx_seq_one_letter_code
_entity_poly.pdbx_strand_id
1 'polypeptide(L)'
;MVDRDRIAEFKEVAELPDDPVVRFGLAGTYLEAGQAESAILEYEETIRLTPDYSAAHRGLGRALERAGRREEAQAAYRKGLEVATRMGDLQTKKEMEVFLRRLGGS
;
A
#
# COMPACT_ATOMS: atom_id res chain seq x y z
N MET A 1 8.41 13.17 14.41
CA MET A 1 9.07 14.12 13.50
C MET A 1 9.73 13.33 12.39
N VAL A 2 9.48 13.73 11.15
CA VAL A 2 10.10 13.04 10.03
C VAL A 2 11.56 13.43 9.94
N ASP A 3 12.42 12.44 9.88
CA ASP A 3 13.85 12.61 9.77
C ASP A 3 14.19 13.09 8.35
N ARG A 4 14.84 14.25 8.25
CA ARG A 4 15.24 14.83 6.97
C ARG A 4 16.20 13.93 6.20
N ASP A 5 17.12 13.29 6.92
CA ASP A 5 18.10 12.39 6.31
C ASP A 5 17.40 11.18 5.70
N ARG A 6 16.38 10.68 6.39
CA ARG A 6 15.59 9.56 5.92
C ARG A 6 14.80 9.91 4.65
N ILE A 7 14.26 11.13 4.56
CA ILE A 7 13.57 11.62 3.36
C ILE A 7 14.56 11.76 2.20
N ALA A 8 15.77 12.25 2.45
CA ALA A 8 16.81 12.36 1.43
C ALA A 8 17.19 10.98 0.89
N GLU A 9 17.30 9.98 1.76
CA GLU A 9 17.55 8.60 1.36
C GLU A 9 16.44 8.08 0.44
N PHE A 10 15.18 8.41 0.72
CA PHE A 10 14.06 8.01 -0.11
C PHE A 10 14.12 8.63 -1.50
N LYS A 11 14.55 9.87 -1.60
CA LYS A 11 14.72 10.52 -2.91
C LYS A 11 15.79 9.81 -3.74
N GLU A 12 16.89 9.42 -3.10
CA GLU A 12 17.95 8.67 -3.76
C GLU A 12 17.43 7.31 -4.25
N VAL A 13 16.68 6.60 -3.40
CA VAL A 13 16.07 5.31 -3.75
C VAL A 13 15.10 5.49 -4.92
N ALA A 14 14.32 6.57 -4.94
CA ALA A 14 13.35 6.83 -6.00
C ALA A 14 14.00 7.09 -7.36
N GLU A 15 15.28 7.44 -7.39
CA GLU A 15 16.05 7.63 -8.62
C GLU A 15 16.62 6.33 -9.18
N LEU A 16 16.57 5.24 -8.41
CA LEU A 16 17.03 3.93 -8.87
C LEU A 16 16.04 3.35 -9.90
N PRO A 17 16.47 2.37 -10.71
CA PRO A 17 15.55 1.70 -11.63
C PRO A 17 14.30 1.20 -10.89
N ASP A 18 13.17 1.23 -11.56
CA ASP A 18 11.90 0.82 -10.98
C ASP A 18 11.97 -0.65 -10.56
N ASP A 19 11.76 -0.88 -9.27
CA ASP A 19 11.76 -2.20 -8.65
C ASP A 19 10.57 -2.24 -7.70
N PRO A 20 9.63 -3.17 -7.89
CA PRO A 20 8.44 -3.22 -7.04
C PRO A 20 8.76 -3.44 -5.55
N VAL A 21 9.80 -4.22 -5.24
CA VAL A 21 10.20 -4.44 -3.84
C VAL A 21 10.71 -3.14 -3.22
N VAL A 22 11.53 -2.37 -3.95
CA VAL A 22 12.04 -1.08 -3.50
C VAL A 22 10.89 -0.09 -3.31
N ARG A 23 9.98 0.00 -4.27
CA ARG A 23 8.82 0.89 -4.20
C ARG A 23 7.91 0.52 -3.03
N PHE A 24 7.66 -0.77 -2.83
CA PHE A 24 6.87 -1.26 -1.72
C PHE A 24 7.49 -0.87 -0.38
N GLY A 25 8.80 -1.06 -0.23
CA GLY A 25 9.52 -0.68 0.99
C GLY A 25 9.46 0.82 1.25
N LEU A 26 9.64 1.63 0.21
CA LEU A 26 9.54 3.09 0.28
C LEU A 26 8.14 3.52 0.72
N ALA A 27 7.11 2.91 0.15
CA ALA A 27 5.73 3.18 0.52
C ALA A 27 5.47 2.92 2.01
N GLY A 28 5.93 1.77 2.52
CA GLY A 28 5.80 1.42 3.92
C GLY A 28 6.49 2.42 4.85
N THR A 29 7.66 2.89 4.44
CA THR A 29 8.40 3.87 5.23
C THR A 29 7.69 5.22 5.25
N TYR A 30 7.15 5.67 4.14
CA TYR A 30 6.32 6.89 4.11
C TYR A 30 5.11 6.74 5.02
N LEU A 31 4.46 5.58 5.00
CA LEU A 31 3.28 5.34 5.82
C LEU A 31 3.63 5.42 7.32
N GLU A 32 4.73 4.80 7.73
CA GLU A 32 5.22 4.87 9.11
C GLU A 32 5.57 6.30 9.52
N ALA A 33 6.04 7.11 8.58
CA ALA A 33 6.38 8.51 8.82
C ALA A 33 5.15 9.43 8.85
N GLY A 34 3.95 8.89 8.66
CA GLY A 34 2.72 9.67 8.64
C GLY A 34 2.49 10.42 7.32
N GLN A 35 3.22 10.06 6.27
CA GLN A 35 3.09 10.69 4.96
C GLN A 35 2.22 9.83 4.05
N ALA A 36 0.92 9.83 4.34
CA ALA A 36 -0.03 8.95 3.68
C ALA A 36 -0.12 9.17 2.17
N GLU A 37 -0.14 10.41 1.71
CA GLU A 37 -0.25 10.70 0.28
C GLU A 37 0.98 10.21 -0.50
N SER A 38 2.18 10.37 0.07
CA SER A 38 3.40 9.84 -0.53
C SER A 38 3.39 8.32 -0.57
N ALA A 39 2.89 7.70 0.50
CA ALA A 39 2.75 6.24 0.56
C ALA A 39 1.79 5.74 -0.52
N ILE A 40 0.67 6.42 -0.72
CA ILE A 40 -0.31 6.06 -1.76
C ILE A 40 0.36 6.00 -3.12
N LEU A 41 1.12 7.04 -3.47
CA LEU A 41 1.78 7.11 -4.78
C LEU A 41 2.75 5.95 -4.97
N GLU A 42 3.53 5.60 -3.95
CA GLU A 42 4.49 4.51 -4.06
C GLU A 42 3.82 3.13 -4.09
N TYR A 43 2.74 2.94 -3.35
CA TYR A 43 1.97 1.69 -3.45
C TYR A 43 1.31 1.56 -4.82
N GLU A 44 0.78 2.64 -5.36
CA GLU A 44 0.20 2.63 -6.71
C GLU A 44 1.25 2.27 -7.75
N GLU A 45 2.47 2.81 -7.60
CA GLU A 45 3.58 2.49 -8.50
C GLU A 45 3.99 1.02 -8.38
N THR A 46 4.02 0.49 -7.15
CA THR A 46 4.27 -0.94 -6.92
C THR A 46 3.26 -1.80 -7.66
N ILE A 47 1.99 -1.45 -7.57
CA ILE A 47 0.90 -2.19 -8.23
C ILE A 47 1.00 -2.07 -9.74
N ARG A 48 1.38 -0.89 -10.26
CA ARG A 48 1.61 -0.72 -11.69
C ARG A 48 2.70 -1.67 -12.20
N LEU A 49 3.77 -1.80 -11.44
CA LEU A 49 4.90 -2.68 -11.79
C LEU A 49 4.56 -4.16 -11.62
N THR A 50 3.79 -4.49 -10.57
CA THR A 50 3.43 -5.87 -10.25
C THR A 50 1.98 -5.90 -9.75
N PRO A 51 1.01 -6.01 -10.68
CA PRO A 51 -0.42 -5.95 -10.32
C PRO A 51 -0.89 -7.02 -9.34
N ASP A 52 -0.20 -8.15 -9.27
CA ASP A 52 -0.54 -9.26 -8.40
C ASP A 52 0.16 -9.23 -7.04
N TYR A 53 0.76 -8.11 -6.68
CA TYR A 53 1.44 -7.94 -5.40
C TYR A 53 0.37 -7.65 -4.33
N SER A 54 -0.19 -8.70 -3.73
CA SER A 54 -1.33 -8.57 -2.81
C SER A 54 -1.04 -7.67 -1.61
N ALA A 55 0.15 -7.75 -1.03
CA ALA A 55 0.55 -6.90 0.09
C ALA A 55 0.56 -5.42 -0.27
N ALA A 56 0.80 -5.07 -1.54
CA ALA A 56 0.77 -3.67 -1.98
C ALA A 56 -0.66 -3.13 -2.00
N HIS A 57 -1.64 -3.96 -2.36
CA HIS A 57 -3.05 -3.56 -2.30
C HIS A 57 -3.49 -3.34 -0.86
N ARG A 58 -3.03 -4.18 0.08
CA ARG A 58 -3.25 -3.99 1.50
C ARG A 58 -2.65 -2.67 1.98
N GLY A 59 -1.40 -2.42 1.61
CA GLY A 59 -0.70 -1.17 1.96
C GLY A 59 -1.40 0.06 1.42
N LEU A 60 -1.84 -0.01 0.15
CA LEU A 60 -2.59 1.08 -0.47
C LEU A 60 -3.87 1.38 0.31
N GLY A 61 -4.63 0.36 0.67
CA GLY A 61 -5.86 0.54 1.45
C GLY A 61 -5.58 1.22 2.79
N ARG A 62 -4.53 0.79 3.49
CA ARG A 62 -4.14 1.38 4.77
C ARG A 62 -3.71 2.84 4.62
N ALA A 63 -2.96 3.15 3.59
CA ALA A 63 -2.52 4.53 3.31
C ALA A 63 -3.73 5.42 2.98
N LEU A 64 -4.68 4.91 2.20
CA LEU A 64 -5.91 5.63 1.86
C LEU A 64 -6.76 5.89 3.10
N GLU A 65 -6.87 4.91 4.02
CA GLU A 65 -7.56 5.13 5.31
C GLU A 65 -6.91 6.27 6.09
N ARG A 66 -5.58 6.26 6.18
CA ARG A 66 -4.86 7.31 6.91
C ARG A 66 -5.00 8.68 6.27
N ALA A 67 -5.20 8.72 4.97
CA ALA A 67 -5.47 9.95 4.24
C ALA A 67 -6.93 10.40 4.35
N GLY A 68 -7.79 9.63 5.02
CA GLY A 68 -9.21 9.93 5.15
C GLY A 68 -10.03 9.63 3.90
N ARG A 69 -9.50 8.81 3.00
CA ARG A 69 -10.12 8.47 1.71
C ARG A 69 -10.77 7.09 1.82
N ARG A 70 -11.87 7.05 2.57
CA ARG A 70 -12.51 5.79 2.99
C ARG A 70 -13.02 4.92 1.84
N GLU A 71 -13.75 5.50 0.89
CA GLU A 71 -14.33 4.75 -0.22
C GLU A 71 -13.24 4.18 -1.11
N GLU A 72 -12.18 4.95 -1.33
CA GLU A 72 -11.02 4.48 -2.09
C GLU A 72 -10.30 3.36 -1.36
N ALA A 73 -10.20 3.46 -0.02
CA ALA A 73 -9.61 2.40 0.79
C ALA A 73 -10.39 1.10 0.65
N GLN A 74 -11.73 1.18 0.70
CA GLN A 74 -12.58 0.01 0.50
C GLN A 74 -12.35 -0.62 -0.87
N ALA A 75 -12.25 0.21 -1.92
CA ALA A 75 -11.98 -0.29 -3.27
C ALA A 75 -10.62 -0.99 -3.35
N ALA A 76 -9.59 -0.42 -2.71
CA ALA A 76 -8.26 -1.01 -2.68
C ALA A 76 -8.28 -2.37 -1.94
N TYR A 77 -8.99 -2.46 -0.83
CA TYR A 77 -9.11 -3.71 -0.08
C TYR A 77 -9.89 -4.78 -0.86
N ARG A 78 -10.96 -4.40 -1.58
CA ARG A 78 -11.68 -5.34 -2.44
C ARG A 78 -10.79 -5.88 -3.54
N LYS A 79 -9.99 -5.02 -4.15
CA LYS A 79 -9.03 -5.45 -5.17
C LYS A 79 -7.96 -6.35 -4.55
N GLY A 80 -7.48 -6.00 -3.37
CA GLY A 80 -6.52 -6.83 -2.64
C GLY A 80 -7.09 -8.20 -2.29
N LEU A 81 -8.36 -8.28 -1.91
CA LEU A 81 -9.04 -9.54 -1.64
C LEU A 81 -9.10 -10.41 -2.91
N GLU A 82 -9.46 -9.83 -4.04
CA GLU A 82 -9.50 -10.51 -5.33
C GLU A 82 -8.12 -11.08 -5.70
N VAL A 83 -7.08 -10.23 -5.59
CA VAL A 83 -5.71 -10.62 -5.94
C VAL A 83 -5.21 -11.70 -4.99
N ALA A 84 -5.40 -11.53 -3.68
CA ALA A 84 -4.94 -12.49 -2.67
C ALA A 84 -5.61 -13.85 -2.86
N THR A 85 -6.91 -13.86 -3.19
CA THR A 85 -7.65 -15.09 -3.46
C THR A 85 -7.07 -15.81 -4.68
N ARG A 86 -6.84 -15.09 -5.76
CA ARG A 86 -6.29 -15.64 -7.00
C ARG A 86 -4.88 -16.17 -6.79
N MET A 87 -4.07 -15.46 -6.00
CA MET A 87 -2.68 -15.84 -5.75
C MET A 87 -2.51 -16.87 -4.64
N GLY A 88 -3.58 -17.22 -3.94
CA GLY A 88 -3.51 -18.16 -2.83
C GLY A 88 -2.86 -17.57 -1.57
N ASP A 89 -2.83 -16.26 -1.45
CA ASP A 89 -2.30 -15.57 -0.26
C ASP A 89 -3.38 -15.49 0.80
N LEU A 90 -3.52 -16.56 1.57
CA LEU A 90 -4.60 -16.71 2.55
C LEU A 90 -4.51 -15.70 3.69
N GLN A 91 -3.30 -15.33 4.09
CA GLN A 91 -3.11 -14.37 5.17
C GLN A 91 -3.62 -12.98 4.75
N THR A 92 -3.20 -12.50 3.59
CA THR A 92 -3.66 -11.21 3.06
C THR A 92 -5.17 -11.23 2.81
N LYS A 93 -5.69 -12.35 2.29
CA LYS A 93 -7.13 -12.52 2.09
C LYS A 93 -7.91 -12.29 3.37
N LYS A 94 -7.51 -12.94 4.47
CA LYS A 94 -8.18 -12.81 5.77
C LYS A 94 -8.08 -11.39 6.30
N GLU A 95 -6.93 -10.75 6.15
CA GLU A 95 -6.75 -9.36 6.57
C GLU A 95 -7.67 -8.42 5.81
N MET A 96 -7.81 -8.61 4.48
CA MET A 96 -8.69 -7.77 3.68
C MET A 96 -10.15 -7.95 4.07
N GLU A 97 -10.57 -9.17 4.36
CA GLU A 97 -11.92 -9.45 4.84
C GLU A 97 -12.21 -8.72 6.16
N VAL A 98 -11.25 -8.74 7.08
CA VAL A 98 -11.39 -8.04 8.37
C VAL A 98 -11.47 -6.52 8.17
N PHE A 99 -10.57 -5.96 7.35
CA PHE A 99 -10.55 -4.52 7.09
C PHE A 99 -11.85 -4.05 6.43
N LEU A 100 -12.35 -4.80 5.48
CA LEU A 100 -13.61 -4.47 4.80
C LEU A 100 -14.79 -4.46 5.77
N ARG A 101 -14.88 -5.47 6.65
CA ARG A 101 -15.94 -5.50 7.66
C ARG A 101 -15.85 -4.30 8.60
N ARG A 102 -14.64 -3.97 9.05
CA ARG A 102 -14.40 -2.84 9.94
C ARG A 102 -14.84 -1.52 9.30
N LEU A 103 -14.66 -1.38 8.00
CA LEU A 103 -15.06 -0.17 7.26
C LEU A 103 -16.52 -0.18 6.84
N GLY A 104 -17.27 -1.24 7.18
CA GLY A 104 -18.66 -1.36 6.78
C GLY A 104 -18.85 -1.80 5.33
N GLY A 105 -17.78 -2.22 4.67
CA GLY A 105 -17.82 -2.77 3.31
C GLY A 105 -17.91 -4.30 3.34
N SER A 106 -18.70 -4.86 2.49
CA SER A 106 -18.83 -6.31 2.36
C SER A 106 -17.96 -6.87 1.22
#